data_525769b46241fa0c86bdfc581bcd339d
#
_entry.id   525769b46241fa0c86bdfc581bcd339d
#
_cell.length_a   1.000
_cell.length_b   1.000
_cell.length_c   1.000
_cell.angle_alpha   90.00
_cell.angle_beta   90.00
_cell.angle_gamma   90.00
#
_symmetry.space_group_name_H-M   'P 1'
#
loop_
_entity.id
_entity.type
_entity.pdbx_description
1 polymer ?
#
loop_
_entity_poly.entity_id
_entity_poly.type
_entity_poly.pdbx_seq_one_letter_code
_entity_poly.pdbx_strand_id
1 'polypeptide(L)'
;MIDTYRNNVSRKRTELSKLSSDRAKESAKKAQQKQKIISATNSINRTNSQSIIRSKRSEIERAEKEIASIDKKIADLDRKIAQKETEIANEEKKVRTEEDKIRKKQEQEDKKRQKDNEKTLKEINQAISMQQRMQFDMQKDID
;
A
#
# COMPACT_ATOMS: atom_id res chain seq x y z
N MET A 1 -18.08 1.18 -1.40
CA MET A 1 -17.22 0.87 -0.23
C MET A 1 -15.81 0.50 -0.59
N ILE A 2 -15.60 -0.43 -1.50
CA ILE A 2 -14.25 -0.85 -1.90
C ILE A 2 -13.42 0.31 -2.48
N ASP A 3 -14.02 1.18 -3.27
CA ASP A 3 -13.34 2.33 -3.85
C ASP A 3 -12.88 3.33 -2.79
N THR A 4 -13.67 3.50 -1.73
CA THR A 4 -13.30 4.34 -0.58
C THR A 4 -12.05 3.80 0.10
N TYR A 5 -11.97 2.50 0.33
CA TYR A 5 -10.81 1.85 0.94
C TYR A 5 -9.57 1.93 0.04
N ARG A 6 -9.73 1.71 -1.27
CA ARG A 6 -8.65 1.86 -2.25
C ARG A 6 -8.11 3.28 -2.31
N ASN A 7 -9.01 4.27 -2.27
CA ASN A 7 -8.63 5.69 -2.23
C ASN A 7 -7.88 6.03 -0.95
N ASN A 8 -8.31 5.48 0.19
CA ASN A 8 -7.63 5.66 1.47
C ASN A 8 -6.22 5.07 1.42
N VAL A 9 -6.03 3.89 0.84
CA VAL A 9 -4.71 3.28 0.66
C VAL A 9 -3.82 4.18 -0.19
N SER A 10 -4.32 4.64 -1.32
CA SER A 10 -3.57 5.51 -2.24
C SER A 10 -3.13 6.81 -1.57
N ARG A 11 -4.05 7.46 -0.86
CA ARG A 11 -3.77 8.70 -0.12
C ARG A 11 -2.71 8.49 0.95
N LYS A 12 -2.85 7.42 1.74
CA LYS A 12 -1.91 7.11 2.83
C LYS A 12 -0.53 6.72 2.31
N ARG A 13 -0.45 6.06 1.16
CA ARG A 13 0.83 5.79 0.49
C ARG A 13 1.52 7.06 0.04
N THR A 14 0.77 8.03 -0.46
CA THR A 14 1.31 9.36 -0.82
C THR A 14 1.84 10.08 0.43
N GLU A 15 1.10 10.05 1.52
CA GLU A 15 1.53 10.62 2.81
C GLU A 15 2.79 9.93 3.34
N LEU A 16 2.87 8.60 3.22
CA LEU A 16 4.05 7.82 3.60
C LEU A 16 5.27 8.21 2.76
N SER A 17 5.10 8.38 1.46
CA SER A 17 6.15 8.80 0.54
C SER A 17 6.71 10.17 0.93
N LYS A 18 5.84 11.11 1.31
CA LYS A 18 6.23 12.42 1.80
C LYS A 18 7.06 12.33 3.09
N LEU A 19 6.60 11.51 4.05
CA LEU A 19 7.33 11.30 5.30
C LEU A 19 8.72 10.70 5.06
N SER A 20 8.82 9.74 4.15
CA SER A 20 10.09 9.13 3.76
C SER A 20 11.03 10.14 3.10
N SER A 21 10.49 11.02 2.26
CA SER A 21 11.23 12.11 1.64
C SER A 21 11.73 13.11 2.68
N ASP A 22 10.90 13.49 3.64
CA ASP A 22 11.27 14.39 4.73
C ASP A 22 12.38 13.78 5.59
N ARG A 23 12.29 12.47 5.87
CA ARG A 23 13.34 11.75 6.59
C ARG A 23 14.67 11.76 5.84
N ALA A 24 14.64 11.54 4.55
CA ALA A 24 15.83 11.58 3.70
C ALA A 24 16.48 12.95 3.73
N LYS A 25 15.70 14.03 3.71
CA LYS A 25 16.20 15.40 3.82
C LYS A 25 16.88 15.64 5.17
N GLU A 26 16.28 15.19 6.26
CA GLU A 26 16.89 15.32 7.59
C GLU A 26 18.18 14.49 7.70
N SER A 27 18.20 13.30 7.14
CA SER A 27 19.40 12.46 7.06
C SER A 27 20.53 13.13 6.29
N ALA A 28 20.21 13.81 5.18
CA ALA A 28 21.18 14.59 4.41
C ALA A 28 21.74 15.78 5.21
N LYS A 29 20.90 16.49 5.96
CA LYS A 29 21.32 17.56 6.87
C LYS A 29 22.27 17.03 7.95
N LYS A 30 21.97 15.88 8.51
CA LYS A 30 22.84 15.23 9.50
C LYS A 30 24.22 14.92 8.92
N ALA A 31 24.26 14.39 7.70
CA ALA A 31 25.51 14.11 7.00
C ALA A 31 26.33 15.37 6.78
N GLN A 32 25.70 16.50 6.44
CA GLN A 32 26.37 17.81 6.31
C GLN A 32 26.96 18.26 7.63
N GLN A 33 26.24 18.13 8.74
CA GLN A 33 26.74 18.50 10.07
C GLN A 33 27.92 17.62 10.50
N LYS A 34 27.88 16.31 10.21
CA LYS A 34 28.99 15.40 10.46
C LYS A 34 30.24 15.82 9.68
N GLN A 35 30.05 16.25 8.42
CA GLN A 35 31.16 16.74 7.59
C GLN A 35 31.79 18.01 8.17
N LYS A 36 31.00 18.93 8.72
CA LYS A 36 31.49 20.11 9.42
C LYS A 36 32.35 19.73 10.63
N ILE A 37 31.96 18.73 11.39
CA ILE A 37 32.71 18.21 12.53
C ILE A 37 34.06 17.65 12.08
N ILE A 38 34.06 16.86 11.01
CA ILE A 38 35.29 16.28 10.43
C ILE A 38 36.25 17.40 9.98
N SER A 39 35.74 18.38 9.25
CA SER A 39 36.54 19.53 8.75
C SER A 39 37.13 20.36 9.89
N ALA A 40 36.31 20.64 10.92
CA ALA A 40 36.73 21.38 12.09
C ALA A 40 37.80 20.62 12.89
N THR A 41 37.62 19.31 13.07
CA THR A 41 38.59 18.44 13.74
C THR A 41 39.92 18.41 13.02
N ASN A 42 39.89 18.31 11.68
CA ASN A 42 41.09 18.35 10.85
C ASN A 42 41.80 19.69 10.98
N SER A 43 41.07 20.79 11.05
CA SER A 43 41.66 22.15 11.26
C SER A 43 42.33 22.27 12.61
N ILE A 44 41.72 21.73 13.69
CA ILE A 44 42.32 21.71 15.04
C ILE A 44 43.63 20.95 15.03
N ASN A 45 43.70 19.81 14.33
CA ASN A 45 44.88 18.96 14.27
C ASN A 45 46.02 19.59 13.47
N ARG A 46 45.76 20.59 12.64
CA ARG A 46 46.73 21.23 11.76
C ARG A 46 47.27 22.59 12.30
N THR A 47 46.72 23.10 13.38
CA THR A 47 47.08 24.42 13.90
C THR A 47 47.57 24.35 15.34
N ASN A 48 48.43 25.30 15.72
CA ASN A 48 48.87 25.55 17.08
C ASN A 48 48.21 26.81 17.68
N SER A 49 47.40 27.50 16.92
CA SER A 49 46.70 28.71 17.36
C SER A 49 45.55 28.37 18.32
N GLN A 50 45.65 28.86 19.54
CA GLN A 50 44.60 28.66 20.56
C GLN A 50 43.28 29.33 20.15
N SER A 51 43.35 30.46 19.48
CA SER A 51 42.17 31.17 18.97
C SER A 51 41.40 30.34 17.94
N ILE A 52 42.13 29.75 16.99
CA ILE A 52 41.55 28.88 15.94
C ILE A 52 40.97 27.62 16.56
N ILE A 53 41.70 26.98 17.50
CA ILE A 53 41.21 25.77 18.20
C ILE A 53 39.89 26.05 18.92
N ARG A 54 39.83 27.20 19.62
CA ARG A 54 38.61 27.60 20.35
C ARG A 54 37.42 27.82 19.42
N SER A 55 37.65 28.52 18.31
CA SER A 55 36.65 28.77 17.29
C SER A 55 36.12 27.46 16.70
N LYS A 56 37.03 26.55 16.34
CA LYS A 56 36.64 25.24 15.74
C LYS A 56 35.91 24.32 16.73
N ARG A 57 36.28 24.34 18.00
CA ARG A 57 35.56 23.63 19.05
C ARG A 57 34.14 24.15 19.18
N SER A 58 33.93 25.46 19.10
CA SER A 58 32.59 26.05 19.10
C SER A 58 31.74 25.60 17.90
N GLU A 59 32.36 25.49 16.73
CA GLU A 59 31.69 24.95 15.54
C GLU A 59 31.30 23.51 15.71
N ILE A 60 32.15 22.68 16.31
CA ILE A 60 31.86 21.26 16.62
C ILE A 60 30.69 21.16 17.58
N GLU A 61 30.66 21.94 18.65
CA GLU A 61 29.56 21.94 19.62
C GLU A 61 28.23 22.30 18.97
N ARG A 62 28.22 23.33 18.11
CA ARG A 62 27.01 23.73 17.40
C ARG A 62 26.54 22.64 16.45
N ALA A 63 27.46 22.00 15.73
CA ALA A 63 27.15 20.89 14.83
C ALA A 63 26.60 19.69 15.61
N GLU A 64 27.17 19.35 16.75
CA GLU A 64 26.69 18.27 17.60
C GLU A 64 25.26 18.53 18.14
N LYS A 65 24.96 19.77 18.54
CA LYS A 65 23.62 20.19 18.96
C LYS A 65 22.63 20.08 17.82
N GLU A 66 23.03 20.50 16.63
CA GLU A 66 22.20 20.39 15.43
C GLU A 66 21.93 18.92 15.08
N ILE A 67 22.94 18.06 15.17
CA ILE A 67 22.78 16.62 14.97
C ILE A 67 21.78 16.03 15.97
N ALA A 68 21.87 16.41 17.24
CA ALA A 68 20.92 15.95 18.26
C ALA A 68 19.49 16.38 17.95
N SER A 69 19.30 17.60 17.48
CA SER A 69 18.00 18.10 17.03
C SER A 69 17.48 17.35 15.81
N ILE A 70 18.34 17.09 14.85
CA ILE A 70 18.00 16.31 13.65
C ILE A 70 17.63 14.88 14.02
N ASP A 71 18.38 14.24 14.93
CA ASP A 71 18.07 12.88 15.38
C ASP A 71 16.70 12.78 16.03
N LYS A 72 16.27 13.80 16.77
CA LYS A 72 14.90 13.86 17.31
C LYS A 72 13.85 13.93 16.21
N LYS A 73 14.09 14.74 15.19
CA LYS A 73 13.20 14.85 14.04
C LYS A 73 13.10 13.55 13.27
N ILE A 74 14.23 12.87 13.07
CA ILE A 74 14.28 11.56 12.41
C ILE A 74 13.50 10.54 13.23
N ALA A 75 13.67 10.50 14.54
CA ALA A 75 12.93 9.60 15.42
C ALA A 75 11.41 9.84 15.35
N ASP A 76 10.99 11.11 15.34
CA ASP A 76 9.57 11.47 15.16
C ASP A 76 9.04 11.02 13.79
N LEU A 77 9.80 11.23 12.72
CA LEU A 77 9.44 10.81 11.38
C LEU A 77 9.37 9.29 11.28
N ASP A 78 10.31 8.57 11.87
CA ASP A 78 10.29 7.10 11.90
C ASP A 78 9.05 6.56 12.61
N ARG A 79 8.64 7.20 13.70
CA ARG A 79 7.40 6.85 14.41
C ARG A 79 6.17 7.08 13.54
N LYS A 80 6.11 8.22 12.85
CA LYS A 80 4.99 8.55 11.95
C LYS A 80 4.95 7.60 10.75
N ILE A 81 6.12 7.24 10.21
CA ILE A 81 6.25 6.27 9.12
C ILE A 81 5.70 4.91 9.56
N ALA A 82 6.13 4.40 10.72
CA ALA A 82 5.65 3.12 11.25
C ALA A 82 4.13 3.13 11.49
N GLN A 83 3.60 4.21 12.02
CA GLN A 83 2.16 4.40 12.23
C GLN A 83 1.40 4.39 10.90
N LYS A 84 1.93 5.09 9.89
CA LYS A 84 1.32 5.15 8.56
C LYS A 84 1.35 3.79 7.87
N GLU A 85 2.43 3.05 7.98
CA GLU A 85 2.54 1.68 7.46
C GLU A 85 1.50 0.75 8.08
N THR A 86 1.26 0.86 9.39
CA THR A 86 0.22 0.11 10.10
C THR A 86 -1.18 0.49 9.58
N GLU A 87 -1.45 1.77 9.41
CA GLU A 87 -2.71 2.25 8.85
C GLU A 87 -2.95 1.74 7.44
N ILE A 88 -1.91 1.75 6.60
CA ILE A 88 -1.97 1.22 5.24
C ILE A 88 -2.28 -0.28 5.26
N ALA A 89 -1.60 -1.05 6.10
CA ALA A 89 -1.83 -2.49 6.23
C ALA A 89 -3.28 -2.78 6.65
N ASN A 90 -3.84 -1.99 7.55
CA ASN A 90 -5.24 -2.13 7.99
C ASN A 90 -6.22 -1.79 6.86
N GLU A 91 -5.97 -0.75 6.08
CA GLU A 91 -6.82 -0.38 4.94
C GLU A 91 -6.72 -1.42 3.82
N GLU A 92 -5.53 -1.94 3.54
CA GLU A 92 -5.34 -3.02 2.56
C GLU A 92 -6.08 -4.29 2.97
N LYS A 93 -6.13 -4.59 4.25
CA LYS A 93 -6.91 -5.71 4.80
C LYS A 93 -8.40 -5.53 4.55
N LYS A 94 -8.91 -4.31 4.71
CA LYS A 94 -10.31 -3.96 4.39
C LYS A 94 -10.59 -4.14 2.90
N VAL A 95 -9.67 -3.71 2.04
CA VAL A 95 -9.78 -3.91 0.59
C VAL A 95 -9.89 -5.40 0.26
N ARG A 96 -9.02 -6.23 0.81
CA ARG A 96 -9.05 -7.68 0.59
C ARG A 96 -10.35 -8.31 1.05
N THR A 97 -10.87 -7.88 2.20
CA THR A 97 -12.14 -8.37 2.72
C THR A 97 -13.30 -8.03 1.77
N GLU A 98 -13.34 -6.82 1.25
CA GLU A 98 -14.37 -6.41 0.28
C GLU A 98 -14.21 -7.12 -1.06
N GLU A 99 -12.99 -7.33 -1.54
CA GLU A 99 -12.72 -8.12 -2.75
C GLU A 99 -13.21 -9.56 -2.59
N ASP A 100 -12.97 -10.18 -1.43
CA ASP A 100 -13.45 -11.53 -1.14
C ASP A 100 -14.97 -11.61 -1.12
N LYS A 101 -15.64 -10.61 -0.56
CA LYS A 101 -17.12 -10.53 -0.56
C LYS A 101 -17.66 -10.44 -2.00
N ILE A 102 -17.06 -9.60 -2.82
CA ILE A 102 -17.44 -9.42 -4.22
C ILE A 102 -17.24 -10.72 -5.00
N ARG A 103 -16.11 -11.37 -4.81
CA ARG A 103 -15.79 -12.65 -5.46
C ARG A 103 -16.79 -13.75 -5.07
N LYS A 104 -17.08 -13.90 -3.79
CA LYS A 104 -18.04 -14.89 -3.28
C LYS A 104 -19.44 -14.66 -3.83
N LYS A 105 -19.87 -13.41 -3.87
CA LYS A 105 -21.15 -13.02 -4.43
C LYS A 105 -21.24 -13.38 -5.92
N GLN A 106 -20.18 -13.10 -6.66
CA GLN A 106 -20.11 -13.40 -8.08
C GLN A 106 -20.09 -14.90 -8.34
N GLU A 107 -19.37 -15.69 -7.54
CA GLU A 107 -19.38 -17.14 -7.61
C GLU A 107 -20.78 -17.72 -7.34
N GLN A 108 -21.51 -17.18 -6.37
CA GLN A 108 -22.87 -17.59 -6.08
C GLN A 108 -23.82 -17.26 -7.23
N GLU A 109 -23.71 -16.08 -7.81
CA GLU A 109 -24.49 -15.66 -8.97
C GLU A 109 -24.21 -16.54 -10.18
N ASP A 110 -22.95 -16.89 -10.43
CA ASP A 110 -22.53 -17.77 -11.51
C ASP A 110 -23.10 -19.18 -11.34
N LYS A 111 -23.04 -19.73 -10.12
CA LYS A 111 -23.61 -21.04 -9.80
C LYS A 111 -25.13 -21.06 -10.02
N LYS A 112 -25.81 -20.02 -9.58
CA LYS A 112 -27.25 -19.86 -9.78
C LYS A 112 -27.60 -19.80 -11.26
N ARG A 113 -26.85 -19.03 -12.02
CA ARG A 113 -27.01 -18.91 -13.48
C ARG A 113 -26.80 -20.25 -14.18
N GLN A 114 -25.80 -21.01 -13.78
CA GLN A 114 -25.53 -22.35 -14.30
C GLN A 114 -26.70 -23.30 -14.03
N LYS A 115 -27.23 -23.31 -12.81
CA LYS A 115 -28.38 -24.13 -12.44
C LYS A 115 -29.62 -23.75 -13.23
N ASP A 116 -29.88 -22.46 -13.41
CA ASP A 116 -31.01 -21.96 -14.18
C ASP A 116 -30.88 -22.35 -15.67
N ASN A 117 -29.66 -22.27 -16.22
CA ASN A 117 -29.38 -22.70 -17.58
C ASN A 117 -29.58 -24.21 -17.77
N GLU A 118 -29.10 -25.02 -16.84
CA GLU A 118 -29.32 -26.50 -16.85
C GLU A 118 -30.77 -26.83 -16.80
N LYS A 119 -31.56 -26.18 -15.94
CA LYS A 119 -33.00 -26.35 -15.83
C LYS A 119 -33.70 -26.00 -17.14
N THR A 120 -33.36 -24.88 -17.73
CA THR A 120 -33.90 -24.42 -19.01
C THR A 120 -33.61 -25.44 -20.13
N LEU A 121 -32.38 -25.94 -20.19
CA LEU A 121 -31.98 -26.97 -21.16
C LEU A 121 -32.77 -28.26 -21.00
N LYS A 122 -33.00 -28.70 -19.76
CA LYS A 122 -33.86 -29.88 -19.46
C LYS A 122 -35.28 -29.67 -19.95
N GLU A 123 -35.86 -28.50 -19.68
CA GLU A 123 -37.22 -28.15 -20.10
C GLU A 123 -37.34 -28.14 -21.62
N ILE A 124 -36.36 -27.56 -22.32
CA ILE A 124 -36.30 -27.55 -23.78
C ILE A 124 -36.19 -28.96 -24.33
N ASN A 125 -35.32 -29.78 -23.79
CA ASN A 125 -35.15 -31.19 -24.22
C ASN A 125 -36.42 -32.02 -24.00
N GLN A 126 -37.09 -31.80 -22.88
CA GLN A 126 -38.37 -32.46 -22.62
C GLN A 126 -39.46 -32.04 -23.61
N ALA A 127 -39.53 -30.73 -23.93
CA ALA A 127 -40.49 -30.23 -24.91
C ALA A 127 -40.20 -30.79 -26.31
N ILE A 128 -38.96 -30.89 -26.70
CA ILE A 128 -38.55 -31.49 -27.97
C ILE A 128 -38.94 -32.97 -28.02
N SER A 129 -38.69 -33.72 -26.96
CA SER A 129 -39.06 -35.13 -26.85
C SER A 129 -40.56 -35.34 -26.96
N MET A 130 -41.35 -34.48 -26.31
CA MET A 130 -42.81 -34.52 -26.42
C MET A 130 -43.31 -34.24 -27.83
N GLN A 131 -42.74 -33.25 -28.49
CA GLN A 131 -43.09 -32.95 -29.90
C GLN A 131 -42.79 -34.14 -30.83
N GLN A 132 -41.66 -34.76 -30.64
CA GLN A 132 -41.27 -35.93 -31.43
C GLN A 132 -42.24 -37.10 -31.23
N ARG A 133 -42.66 -37.32 -29.98
CA ARG A 133 -43.67 -38.36 -29.67
C ARG A 133 -45.02 -38.04 -30.33
N MET A 134 -45.48 -36.82 -30.25
CA MET A 134 -46.71 -36.37 -30.87
C MET A 134 -46.70 -36.57 -32.38
N GLN A 135 -45.59 -36.20 -33.02
CA GLN A 135 -45.43 -36.40 -34.46
C GLN A 135 -45.44 -37.88 -34.84
N PHE A 136 -44.81 -38.73 -34.04
CA PHE A 136 -44.82 -40.18 -34.27
C PHE A 136 -46.20 -40.77 -34.10
N ASP A 137 -46.95 -40.38 -33.08
CA ASP A 137 -48.31 -40.84 -32.83
C ASP A 137 -49.28 -40.38 -33.93
N MET A 138 -49.14 -39.15 -34.43
CA MET A 138 -49.89 -38.64 -35.57
C MET A 138 -49.63 -39.44 -36.84
N GLN A 139 -48.36 -39.80 -37.08
CA GLN A 139 -47.99 -40.62 -38.24
C GLN A 139 -48.56 -42.01 -38.14
N LYS A 140 -48.67 -42.61 -36.97
CA LYS A 140 -49.35 -43.90 -36.75
C LYS A 140 -50.83 -43.88 -37.05
N ASP A 141 -51.51 -42.77 -36.75
CA ASP A 141 -52.95 -42.63 -36.98
C ASP A 141 -53.28 -42.44 -38.47
N ILE A 142 -52.30 -42.04 -39.31
CA ILE A 142 -52.49 -41.87 -40.74
C ILE A 142 -52.27 -43.17 -41.50
N ASP A 143 -51.49 -44.10 -41.03
CA ASP A 143 -51.22 -45.40 -41.59
C ASP A 143 -52.32 -46.41 -41.17
#